data_c9a043c4be37dc258448df9d32f9cae0
#
_entry.id   c9a043c4be37dc258448df9d32f9cae0
#
_cell.length_a   1.000
_cell.length_b   1.000
_cell.length_c   1.000
_cell.angle_alpha   90.00
_cell.angle_beta   90.00
_cell.angle_gamma   90.00
#
_symmetry.space_group_name_H-M   'P 1'
#
loop_
_entity.id
_entity.type
_entity.pdbx_description
1 polymer ?
#
loop_
_entity_poly.entity_id
_entity_poly.type
_entity_poly.pdbx_seq_one_letter_code
_entity_poly.pdbx_strand_id
1 'polypeptide(L)'
;MTRRNFSLTLILLLAFSVSAPANPLPLIVQISPTANITNVAAMLGATLVDTIPRANIHLLNVPVVPSSPMAYSLGIEWMELNTGVTMPGFVQVGILTVPGTTVSDWYKYQPSMQLIRAGAALPYSTGQAVVVADINSQVDYGHPALRGHLTSGYDFVTARPAGSTALNQAETGFLDQAETGFLDSERGFMNQFGAGVLDRSQAGFLYSLNPAYSHGTLCAGVIAAIAPASMIMPLRVFDDAGRSDIFTIAKAIRYAVQHGAQVTNMSFGTLTASPALRNAINYARNADVVMVASAGNNNTSNPQYPAALSGVLATAATDLLDWKASFSNYGSSLFVTAPGVKIFSAYPGGYYSVVSGTSFSAPMVAGTAALIRSLRTTGVSTSISAGSVNINSRNPGYVNQLGYGRIDVRQAVHPN
;
A
#
# COMPACT_ATOMS: atom_id res chain seq x y z
N MET A 1 77.72 50.87 17.64
CA MET A 1 76.90 49.75 18.14
C MET A 1 75.42 50.03 17.74
N THR A 2 75.03 49.50 16.60
CA THR A 2 73.73 49.72 15.99
C THR A 2 72.81 48.55 16.33
N ARG A 3 71.75 48.85 17.08
CA ARG A 3 70.68 47.86 17.38
C ARG A 3 69.70 47.78 16.19
N ARG A 4 69.64 46.60 15.59
CA ARG A 4 68.62 46.22 14.60
C ARG A 4 67.34 45.76 15.31
N ASN A 5 66.22 46.47 15.12
CA ASN A 5 64.88 46.03 15.52
C ASN A 5 64.40 45.05 14.46
N PHE A 6 64.09 43.83 14.88
CA PHE A 6 63.34 42.84 14.08
C PHE A 6 61.89 43.01 14.43
N SER A 7 61.09 43.46 13.47
CA SER A 7 59.65 43.48 13.57
C SER A 7 59.11 42.10 13.13
N LEU A 8 58.54 41.37 14.04
CA LEU A 8 57.89 40.06 13.74
C LEU A 8 56.47 40.35 13.30
N THR A 9 56.15 40.23 12.01
CA THR A 9 54.81 40.34 11.48
C THR A 9 54.12 38.96 11.65
N LEU A 10 53.19 38.88 12.57
CA LEU A 10 52.32 37.70 12.81
C LEU A 10 51.29 37.63 11.71
N ILE A 11 51.42 36.71 10.73
CA ILE A 11 50.40 36.42 9.74
C ILE A 11 49.40 35.47 10.37
N LEU A 12 48.21 36.00 10.70
CA LEU A 12 47.07 35.23 11.18
C LEU A 12 46.42 34.51 9.99
N LEU A 13 46.74 33.24 9.78
CA LEU A 13 46.06 32.38 8.82
C LEU A 13 44.67 32.04 9.40
N LEU A 14 43.63 32.73 8.93
CA LEU A 14 42.25 32.34 9.11
C LEU A 14 42.01 31.07 8.29
N ALA A 15 42.06 29.92 8.93
CA ALA A 15 41.57 28.67 8.34
C ALA A 15 40.06 28.76 8.24
N PHE A 16 39.56 29.07 7.06
CA PHE A 16 38.12 28.79 6.76
C PHE A 16 37.98 27.27 6.71
N SER A 17 37.36 26.71 7.76
CA SER A 17 36.86 25.37 7.71
C SER A 17 35.71 25.37 6.69
N VAL A 18 35.96 24.92 5.48
CA VAL A 18 34.91 24.55 4.53
C VAL A 18 34.23 23.32 5.14
N SER A 19 33.13 23.55 5.84
CA SER A 19 32.23 22.43 6.23
C SER A 19 31.84 21.73 4.94
N ALA A 20 31.98 20.40 4.92
CA ALA A 20 31.47 19.59 3.82
C ALA A 20 30.00 19.99 3.60
N PRO A 21 29.55 20.13 2.35
CA PRO A 21 28.16 20.49 2.07
C PRO A 21 27.27 19.45 2.77
N ALA A 22 26.36 19.92 3.62
CA ALA A 22 25.36 19.06 4.24
C ALA A 22 24.58 18.37 3.11
N ASN A 23 24.30 17.07 3.26
CA ASN A 23 23.49 16.36 2.28
C ASN A 23 22.17 17.12 2.07
N PRO A 24 21.77 17.41 0.83
CA PRO A 24 20.57 18.16 0.56
C PRO A 24 19.34 17.43 1.14
N LEU A 25 18.43 18.21 1.73
CA LEU A 25 17.21 17.70 2.36
C LEU A 25 16.11 17.60 1.33
N PRO A 26 15.41 16.46 1.18
CA PRO A 26 14.28 16.34 0.29
C PRO A 26 13.05 17.02 0.92
N LEU A 27 12.58 18.10 0.32
CA LEU A 27 11.47 18.92 0.78
C LEU A 27 10.31 18.86 -0.22
N ILE A 28 9.14 18.49 0.23
CA ILE A 28 7.89 18.59 -0.54
C ILE A 28 7.34 19.99 -0.29
N VAL A 29 7.00 20.71 -1.37
CA VAL A 29 6.36 22.03 -1.29
C VAL A 29 5.11 22.07 -2.16
N GLN A 30 4.04 22.68 -1.67
CA GLN A 30 2.96 23.16 -2.53
C GLN A 30 3.10 24.66 -2.68
N ILE A 31 3.11 25.14 -3.91
CA ILE A 31 3.18 26.54 -4.23
C ILE A 31 1.82 27.07 -4.70
N SER A 32 1.58 28.35 -4.50
CA SER A 32 0.39 29.03 -5.02
C SER A 32 0.34 28.98 -6.56
N PRO A 33 -0.84 29.04 -7.18
CA PRO A 33 -0.95 29.03 -8.65
C PRO A 33 -0.23 30.17 -9.36
N THR A 34 0.07 31.25 -8.64
CA THR A 34 0.78 32.44 -9.17
C THR A 34 2.29 32.37 -8.97
N ALA A 35 2.79 31.45 -8.15
CA ALA A 35 4.22 31.28 -7.92
C ALA A 35 4.88 30.45 -9.05
N ASN A 36 6.15 30.73 -9.31
CA ASN A 36 6.94 29.97 -10.28
C ASN A 36 7.96 29.09 -9.55
N ILE A 37 7.87 27.78 -9.73
CA ILE A 37 8.75 26.82 -9.03
C ILE A 37 10.23 27.02 -9.33
N THR A 38 10.58 27.46 -10.55
CA THR A 38 11.98 27.70 -10.91
C THR A 38 12.55 28.85 -10.09
N ASN A 39 11.75 29.93 -9.92
CA ASN A 39 12.17 31.08 -9.09
C ASN A 39 12.23 30.69 -7.61
N VAL A 40 11.26 29.92 -7.11
CA VAL A 40 11.24 29.42 -5.72
C VAL A 40 12.49 28.58 -5.46
N ALA A 41 12.80 27.63 -6.35
CA ALA A 41 13.99 26.79 -6.22
C ALA A 41 15.28 27.62 -6.23
N ALA A 42 15.42 28.56 -7.16
CA ALA A 42 16.58 29.43 -7.24
C ALA A 42 16.80 30.26 -5.97
N MET A 43 15.74 30.84 -5.40
CA MET A 43 15.82 31.65 -4.18
C MET A 43 16.14 30.82 -2.93
N LEU A 44 15.78 29.52 -2.93
CA LEU A 44 16.12 28.58 -1.86
C LEU A 44 17.49 27.92 -2.05
N GLY A 45 18.21 28.17 -3.16
CA GLY A 45 19.41 27.44 -3.53
C GLY A 45 19.13 25.93 -3.73
N ALA A 46 17.91 25.60 -4.12
CA ALA A 46 17.41 24.24 -4.24
C ALA A 46 17.48 23.72 -5.68
N THR A 47 17.49 22.41 -5.82
CA THR A 47 17.27 21.74 -7.11
C THR A 47 15.88 21.12 -7.16
N LEU A 48 15.16 21.34 -8.26
CA LEU A 48 13.89 20.66 -8.51
C LEU A 48 14.16 19.20 -8.88
N VAL A 49 13.60 18.28 -8.11
CA VAL A 49 13.77 16.83 -8.30
C VAL A 49 12.62 16.26 -9.13
N ASP A 50 11.37 16.56 -8.73
CA ASP A 50 10.19 16.01 -9.38
C ASP A 50 8.96 16.91 -9.13
N THR A 51 7.89 16.67 -9.89
CA THR A 51 6.64 17.42 -9.81
C THR A 51 5.45 16.48 -9.88
N ILE A 52 4.43 16.72 -9.06
CA ILE A 52 3.12 16.09 -9.23
C ILE A 52 2.32 16.92 -10.23
N PRO A 53 2.03 16.40 -11.42
CA PRO A 53 1.36 17.15 -12.48
C PRO A 53 0.00 17.72 -12.02
N ARG A 54 -0.27 18.97 -12.38
CA ARG A 54 -1.55 19.66 -12.10
C ARG A 54 -1.88 19.82 -10.61
N ALA A 55 -0.88 19.71 -9.71
CA ALA A 55 -1.08 19.83 -8.27
C ALA A 55 -0.36 21.04 -7.65
N ASN A 56 0.58 21.65 -8.36
CA ASN A 56 1.53 22.64 -7.83
C ASN A 56 2.30 22.10 -6.61
N ILE A 57 2.54 20.79 -6.59
CA ILE A 57 3.32 20.09 -5.56
C ILE A 57 4.62 19.63 -6.19
N HIS A 58 5.73 19.97 -5.55
CA HIS A 58 7.06 19.75 -6.08
C HIS A 58 7.95 19.13 -5.01
N LEU A 59 8.89 18.29 -5.44
CA LEU A 59 9.97 17.78 -4.62
C LEU A 59 11.24 18.56 -4.92
N LEU A 60 11.79 19.19 -3.92
CA LEU A 60 13.02 19.96 -3.98
C LEU A 60 14.10 19.31 -3.12
N ASN A 61 15.35 19.36 -3.57
CA ASN A 61 16.50 19.16 -2.71
C ASN A 61 17.00 20.53 -2.23
N VAL A 62 16.82 20.81 -0.95
CA VAL A 62 17.20 22.10 -0.34
C VAL A 62 18.44 21.94 0.55
N PRO A 63 19.37 22.93 0.59
CA PRO A 63 20.48 22.89 1.53
C PRO A 63 20.04 23.07 2.99
N VAL A 64 18.95 23.85 3.21
CA VAL A 64 18.36 24.11 4.52
C VAL A 64 16.85 24.27 4.34
N VAL A 65 16.04 23.75 5.27
CA VAL A 65 14.59 24.00 5.27
C VAL A 65 14.34 25.47 5.53
N PRO A 66 13.61 26.19 4.65
CA PRO A 66 13.35 27.61 4.83
C PRO A 66 12.46 27.85 6.06
N SER A 67 12.61 29.02 6.70
CA SER A 67 11.66 29.44 7.74
C SER A 67 10.26 29.69 7.15
N SER A 68 9.22 29.55 7.97
CA SER A 68 7.85 29.76 7.51
C SER A 68 7.61 31.14 6.89
N PRO A 69 8.13 32.27 7.46
CA PRO A 69 7.99 33.59 6.81
C PRO A 69 8.64 33.66 5.42
N MET A 70 9.84 33.06 5.26
CA MET A 70 10.52 32.99 3.96
C MET A 70 9.70 32.14 2.98
N ALA A 71 9.22 30.99 3.38
CA ALA A 71 8.39 30.13 2.55
C ALA A 71 7.14 30.87 2.04
N TYR A 72 6.42 31.56 2.93
CA TYR A 72 5.24 32.34 2.56
C TYR A 72 5.57 33.47 1.57
N SER A 73 6.69 34.18 1.76
CA SER A 73 7.10 35.27 0.85
C SER A 73 7.42 34.77 -0.56
N LEU A 74 7.77 33.47 -0.70
CA LEU A 74 8.02 32.80 -1.97
C LEU A 74 6.76 32.18 -2.58
N GLY A 75 5.60 32.28 -1.94
CA GLY A 75 4.35 31.69 -2.38
C GLY A 75 4.23 30.20 -2.09
N ILE A 76 5.00 29.67 -1.12
CA ILE A 76 4.83 28.30 -0.63
C ILE A 76 3.66 28.27 0.36
N GLU A 77 2.61 27.52 0.04
CA GLU A 77 1.40 27.38 0.85
C GLU A 77 1.62 26.42 2.03
N TRP A 78 2.33 25.34 1.79
CA TRP A 78 2.81 24.40 2.81
C TRP A 78 4.06 23.68 2.35
N MET A 79 4.78 23.13 3.30
CA MET A 79 5.97 22.31 3.06
C MET A 79 6.12 21.25 4.14
N GLU A 80 6.78 20.15 3.78
CA GLU A 80 7.18 19.08 4.70
C GLU A 80 8.42 18.36 4.16
N LEU A 81 9.19 17.74 5.04
CA LEU A 81 10.26 16.84 4.60
C LEU A 81 9.66 15.60 3.95
N ASN A 82 10.24 15.19 2.83
CA ASN A 82 9.86 13.94 2.18
C ASN A 82 10.39 12.76 2.99
N THR A 83 9.52 12.17 3.80
CA THR A 83 9.89 11.07 4.69
C THR A 83 9.72 9.72 4.01
N GLY A 84 10.60 8.79 4.34
CA GLY A 84 10.54 7.41 3.85
C GLY A 84 9.30 6.67 4.41
N VAL A 85 8.78 5.77 3.61
CA VAL A 85 7.74 4.82 3.99
C VAL A 85 8.25 3.42 3.69
N THR A 86 8.15 2.55 4.68
CA THR A 86 8.57 1.15 4.54
C THR A 86 7.35 0.27 4.35
N MET A 87 7.46 -0.75 3.50
CA MET A 87 6.45 -1.77 3.36
C MET A 87 6.18 -2.47 4.69
N PRO A 88 4.90 -2.72 5.06
CA PRO A 88 4.58 -3.42 6.29
C PRO A 88 5.06 -4.87 6.23
N GLY A 89 5.59 -5.36 7.36
CA GLY A 89 5.85 -6.79 7.53
C GLY A 89 4.54 -7.59 7.50
N PHE A 90 4.62 -8.80 6.98
CA PHE A 90 3.54 -9.78 7.00
C PHE A 90 4.11 -11.19 7.25
N VAL A 91 3.26 -12.11 7.70
CA VAL A 91 3.67 -13.51 7.91
C VAL A 91 3.35 -14.30 6.64
N GLN A 92 4.33 -15.06 6.17
CA GLN A 92 4.18 -16.01 5.06
C GLN A 92 4.42 -17.41 5.59
N VAL A 93 3.41 -18.29 5.47
CA VAL A 93 3.45 -19.64 6.05
C VAL A 93 4.13 -20.65 5.12
N GLY A 94 4.00 -20.47 3.80
CA GLY A 94 4.61 -21.37 2.83
C GLY A 94 4.29 -20.98 1.39
N ILE A 95 5.03 -21.58 0.46
CA ILE A 95 4.78 -21.46 -0.98
C ILE A 95 4.12 -22.76 -1.44
N LEU A 96 3.06 -22.60 -2.21
CA LEU A 96 2.23 -23.71 -2.67
C LEU A 96 2.40 -23.91 -4.18
N THR A 97 2.47 -25.16 -4.59
CA THR A 97 2.27 -25.57 -5.98
C THR A 97 0.87 -26.12 -6.15
N VAL A 98 0.24 -25.81 -7.28
CA VAL A 98 -1.01 -26.44 -7.68
C VAL A 98 -0.74 -27.17 -8.99
N PRO A 99 -0.76 -28.52 -9.00
CA PRO A 99 -0.54 -29.28 -10.22
C PRO A 99 -1.67 -29.04 -11.23
N GLY A 100 -1.29 -28.65 -12.44
CA GLY A 100 -2.23 -28.47 -13.54
C GLY A 100 -2.79 -27.05 -13.65
N THR A 101 -2.65 -26.48 -14.82
CA THR A 101 -3.00 -25.08 -15.16
C THR A 101 -4.50 -24.82 -15.30
N THR A 102 -5.36 -25.80 -15.02
CA THR A 102 -6.80 -25.75 -15.33
C THR A 102 -7.65 -25.00 -14.31
N VAL A 103 -7.14 -24.75 -13.10
CA VAL A 103 -7.86 -24.02 -12.04
C VAL A 103 -6.96 -22.92 -11.46
N SER A 104 -6.71 -21.89 -12.28
CA SER A 104 -5.85 -20.76 -11.87
C SER A 104 -6.45 -19.92 -10.74
N ASP A 105 -7.72 -20.10 -10.44
CA ASP A 105 -8.48 -19.28 -9.49
C ASP A 105 -9.06 -20.09 -8.30
N TRP A 106 -8.55 -21.30 -8.07
CA TRP A 106 -8.98 -22.19 -6.99
C TRP A 106 -9.03 -21.52 -5.62
N TYR A 107 -8.10 -20.63 -5.34
CA TYR A 107 -7.96 -19.94 -4.05
C TYR A 107 -9.14 -18.98 -3.75
N LYS A 108 -9.94 -18.61 -4.72
CA LYS A 108 -11.16 -17.81 -4.49
C LYS A 108 -12.25 -18.55 -3.69
N TYR A 109 -12.14 -19.88 -3.56
CA TYR A 109 -13.06 -20.69 -2.77
C TYR A 109 -12.57 -20.98 -1.35
N GLN A 110 -11.44 -20.37 -0.93
CA GLN A 110 -10.85 -20.57 0.38
C GLN A 110 -11.80 -20.21 1.53
N PRO A 111 -11.58 -20.78 2.76
CA PRO A 111 -12.48 -20.56 3.91
C PRO A 111 -12.77 -19.09 4.23
N SER A 112 -11.76 -18.21 4.08
CA SER A 112 -11.92 -16.77 4.29
C SER A 112 -12.92 -16.14 3.31
N MET A 113 -12.89 -16.53 2.04
CA MET A 113 -13.82 -16.07 1.00
C MET A 113 -15.25 -16.61 1.23
N GLN A 114 -15.35 -17.84 1.74
CA GLN A 114 -16.66 -18.42 2.15
C GLN A 114 -17.24 -17.67 3.35
N LEU A 115 -16.42 -17.36 4.36
CA LEU A 115 -16.82 -16.64 5.55
C LEU A 115 -17.43 -15.27 5.23
N ILE A 116 -16.82 -14.52 4.32
CA ILE A 116 -17.33 -13.21 3.86
C ILE A 116 -18.38 -13.31 2.74
N ARG A 117 -18.77 -14.53 2.35
CA ARG A 117 -19.75 -14.82 1.31
C ARG A 117 -19.45 -14.21 -0.06
N ALA A 118 -18.16 -14.15 -0.42
CA ALA A 118 -17.70 -13.52 -1.67
C ALA A 118 -18.33 -14.18 -2.90
N GLY A 119 -18.29 -15.52 -2.99
CA GLY A 119 -18.88 -16.27 -4.11
C GLY A 119 -20.39 -16.05 -4.26
N ALA A 120 -21.12 -15.86 -3.15
CA ALA A 120 -22.55 -15.59 -3.18
C ALA A 120 -22.93 -14.18 -3.70
N ALA A 121 -21.96 -13.28 -3.85
CA ALA A 121 -22.14 -11.95 -4.44
C ALA A 121 -22.01 -11.97 -5.97
N LEU A 122 -21.29 -12.94 -6.55
CA LEU A 122 -20.95 -12.99 -7.97
C LEU A 122 -22.16 -13.05 -8.93
N PRO A 123 -23.30 -13.68 -8.58
CA PRO A 123 -24.50 -13.61 -9.42
C PRO A 123 -25.08 -12.19 -9.58
N TYR A 124 -24.72 -11.26 -8.69
CA TYR A 124 -25.21 -9.87 -8.72
C TYR A 124 -24.19 -8.91 -9.32
N SER A 125 -22.90 -9.15 -9.09
CA SER A 125 -21.83 -8.33 -9.61
C SER A 125 -20.52 -9.12 -9.68
N THR A 126 -19.76 -8.91 -10.76
CA THR A 126 -18.41 -9.43 -10.94
C THR A 126 -17.32 -8.34 -10.91
N GLY A 127 -17.73 -7.07 -10.71
CA GLY A 127 -16.83 -5.91 -10.75
C GLY A 127 -16.51 -5.42 -12.16
N GLN A 128 -17.32 -5.81 -13.16
CA GLN A 128 -17.09 -5.44 -14.56
C GLN A 128 -17.02 -3.92 -14.75
N ALA A 129 -16.13 -3.46 -15.65
CA ALA A 129 -15.88 -2.06 -15.97
C ALA A 129 -15.32 -1.21 -14.80
N VAL A 130 -14.89 -1.83 -13.71
CA VAL A 130 -14.24 -1.13 -12.59
C VAL A 130 -12.73 -1.35 -12.65
N VAL A 131 -11.98 -0.26 -12.43
CA VAL A 131 -10.53 -0.28 -12.29
C VAL A 131 -10.17 -0.07 -10.80
N VAL A 132 -9.46 -1.04 -10.22
CA VAL A 132 -8.89 -0.97 -8.88
C VAL A 132 -7.41 -0.66 -8.99
N ALA A 133 -6.95 0.50 -8.54
CA ALA A 133 -5.52 0.78 -8.47
C ALA A 133 -4.94 0.13 -7.21
N ASP A 134 -3.99 -0.78 -7.40
CA ASP A 134 -3.21 -1.39 -6.30
C ASP A 134 -1.88 -0.65 -6.19
N ILE A 135 -1.80 0.27 -5.21
CA ILE A 135 -0.59 1.05 -4.92
C ILE A 135 0.29 0.21 -4.01
N ASN A 136 1.35 -0.39 -4.58
CA ASN A 136 2.04 -1.49 -3.93
C ASN A 136 3.50 -1.66 -4.42
N SER A 137 4.07 -2.85 -4.22
CA SER A 137 5.29 -3.29 -4.88
C SER A 137 5.01 -3.83 -6.29
N GLN A 138 5.98 -4.51 -6.87
CA GLN A 138 5.82 -5.09 -8.20
C GLN A 138 4.78 -6.23 -8.22
N VAL A 139 4.22 -6.49 -9.41
CA VAL A 139 3.22 -7.55 -9.65
C VAL A 139 3.72 -8.47 -10.75
N ASP A 140 3.48 -9.77 -10.60
CA ASP A 140 3.74 -10.76 -11.65
C ASP A 140 2.66 -10.72 -12.73
N TYR A 141 2.95 -10.05 -13.83
CA TYR A 141 2.05 -9.98 -15.00
C TYR A 141 1.86 -11.31 -15.72
N GLY A 142 2.77 -12.24 -15.52
CA GLY A 142 2.72 -13.59 -16.10
C GLY A 142 1.91 -14.59 -15.27
N HIS A 143 1.52 -14.23 -14.04
CA HIS A 143 0.86 -15.15 -13.13
C HIS A 143 -0.50 -15.65 -13.68
N PRO A 144 -0.77 -16.96 -13.73
CA PRO A 144 -2.00 -17.51 -14.32
C PRO A 144 -3.29 -16.93 -13.73
N ALA A 145 -3.33 -16.70 -12.41
CA ALA A 145 -4.50 -16.15 -11.72
C ALA A 145 -4.72 -14.65 -11.97
N LEU A 146 -3.74 -13.93 -12.52
CA LEU A 146 -3.81 -12.50 -12.82
C LEU A 146 -3.89 -12.19 -14.30
N ARG A 147 -3.72 -13.21 -15.14
CA ARG A 147 -3.75 -13.06 -16.59
C ARG A 147 -5.12 -12.56 -17.05
N GLY A 148 -5.14 -11.43 -17.75
CA GLY A 148 -6.37 -10.77 -18.18
C GLY A 148 -7.04 -9.85 -17.13
N HIS A 149 -6.50 -9.78 -15.92
CA HIS A 149 -7.01 -8.90 -14.86
C HIS A 149 -6.18 -7.63 -14.67
N LEU A 150 -5.02 -7.51 -15.32
CA LEU A 150 -4.10 -6.39 -15.11
C LEU A 150 -4.14 -5.39 -16.26
N THR A 151 -4.15 -4.09 -15.94
CA THR A 151 -3.80 -3.02 -16.86
C THR A 151 -2.28 -2.87 -16.93
N SER A 152 -1.75 -2.02 -17.84
CA SER A 152 -0.31 -1.75 -17.91
C SER A 152 0.26 -1.13 -16.62
N GLY A 153 -0.55 -0.43 -15.82
CA GLY A 153 -0.09 0.23 -14.60
C GLY A 153 1.07 1.21 -14.81
N TYR A 154 1.75 1.55 -13.70
CA TYR A 154 2.94 2.40 -13.75
C TYR A 154 3.95 2.04 -12.63
N ASP A 155 5.22 2.00 -12.98
CA ASP A 155 6.34 1.78 -12.06
C ASP A 155 6.99 3.13 -11.73
N PHE A 156 6.72 3.66 -10.54
CA PHE A 156 7.28 4.93 -10.04
C PHE A 156 8.74 4.79 -9.62
N VAL A 157 9.22 3.58 -9.35
CA VAL A 157 10.62 3.31 -8.98
C VAL A 157 11.54 3.45 -10.20
N THR A 158 11.08 2.95 -11.36
CA THR A 158 11.85 2.98 -12.61
C THR A 158 11.31 4.00 -13.63
N ALA A 159 10.24 4.72 -13.29
CA ALA A 159 9.59 5.76 -14.10
C ALA A 159 9.13 5.28 -15.49
N ARG A 160 8.48 4.10 -15.59
CA ARG A 160 7.98 3.52 -16.84
C ARG A 160 6.69 2.69 -16.64
N PRO A 161 6.00 2.26 -17.71
CA PRO A 161 4.85 1.35 -17.60
C PRO A 161 5.24 0.07 -16.86
N ALA A 162 4.43 -0.34 -15.88
CA ALA A 162 4.78 -1.44 -14.97
C ALA A 162 4.92 -2.79 -15.68
N GLY A 163 4.09 -3.08 -16.68
CA GLY A 163 4.14 -4.34 -17.43
C GLY A 163 5.38 -4.51 -18.33
N SER A 164 6.22 -3.48 -18.48
CA SER A 164 7.45 -3.54 -19.28
C SER A 164 8.68 -4.03 -18.51
N THR A 165 8.57 -4.18 -17.20
CA THR A 165 9.69 -4.58 -16.32
C THR A 165 9.57 -6.06 -15.99
N ALA A 166 10.62 -6.85 -16.28
CA ALA A 166 10.75 -8.19 -15.72
C ALA A 166 10.80 -8.09 -14.18
N LEU A 167 10.23 -9.09 -13.51
CA LEU A 167 10.35 -9.20 -12.07
C LEU A 167 11.83 -9.23 -11.69
N ASN A 168 12.29 -8.23 -10.97
CA ASN A 168 13.65 -8.25 -10.43
C ASN A 168 13.66 -9.24 -9.26
N GLN A 169 14.38 -10.32 -9.43
CA GLN A 169 14.73 -11.25 -8.35
C GLN A 169 15.84 -10.60 -7.52
N ALA A 170 15.52 -9.57 -6.76
CA ALA A 170 16.47 -8.98 -5.84
C ALA A 170 16.65 -9.88 -4.61
N GLU A 171 17.88 -10.24 -4.40
CA GLU A 171 18.37 -11.13 -3.36
C GLU A 171 18.07 -10.59 -1.95
N THR A 172 17.89 -11.56 -1.02
CA THR A 172 17.98 -11.43 0.43
C THR A 172 16.88 -10.66 1.16
N GLY A 173 15.86 -11.38 1.58
CA GLY A 173 14.96 -10.94 2.66
C GLY A 173 14.62 -12.12 3.57
N PHE A 174 14.74 -11.94 4.86
CA PHE A 174 14.38 -12.92 5.89
C PHE A 174 12.91 -13.27 5.79
N LEU A 175 12.60 -14.55 5.63
CA LEU A 175 11.29 -15.08 5.97
C LEU A 175 11.28 -15.37 7.45
N ASP A 176 10.47 -14.65 8.18
CA ASP A 176 10.20 -14.95 9.57
C ASP A 176 9.47 -16.30 9.67
N GLN A 177 9.79 -17.03 10.68
CA GLN A 177 9.50 -18.44 10.95
C GLN A 177 8.18 -18.98 10.36
N ALA A 178 8.31 -20.07 9.58
CA ALA A 178 7.19 -20.88 9.11
C ALA A 178 6.39 -21.42 10.31
N GLU A 179 5.23 -20.83 10.58
CA GLU A 179 4.22 -21.46 11.43
C GLU A 179 3.67 -22.70 10.71
N THR A 180 3.99 -23.88 11.21
CA THR A 180 3.59 -25.17 10.62
C THR A 180 2.16 -25.60 10.97
N GLY A 181 1.33 -24.69 11.50
CA GLY A 181 -0.03 -25.01 11.96
C GLY A 181 -1.13 -24.68 10.95
N PHE A 182 -1.41 -25.56 9.99
CA PHE A 182 -2.67 -25.48 9.23
C PHE A 182 -3.82 -26.10 10.04
N LEU A 183 -4.97 -25.43 10.08
CA LEU A 183 -6.22 -25.98 10.61
C LEU A 183 -6.75 -27.09 9.67
N ASP A 184 -7.58 -27.99 10.18
CA ASP A 184 -8.14 -29.09 9.37
C ASP A 184 -8.95 -28.57 8.17
N SER A 185 -9.64 -27.45 8.31
CA SER A 185 -10.36 -26.77 7.21
C SER A 185 -9.43 -26.30 6.09
N GLU A 186 -8.24 -25.80 6.43
CA GLU A 186 -7.25 -25.34 5.46
C GLU A 186 -6.56 -26.52 4.75
N ARG A 187 -6.27 -27.59 5.50
CA ARG A 187 -5.75 -28.84 4.95
C ARG A 187 -6.76 -29.52 4.02
N GLY A 188 -8.01 -29.58 4.43
CA GLY A 188 -9.11 -30.09 3.61
C GLY A 188 -9.27 -29.29 2.31
N PHE A 189 -9.19 -27.95 2.40
CA PHE A 189 -9.22 -27.07 1.24
C PHE A 189 -8.04 -27.32 0.29
N MET A 190 -6.81 -27.40 0.80
CA MET A 190 -5.63 -27.67 -0.02
C MET A 190 -5.73 -29.04 -0.71
N ASN A 191 -6.13 -30.08 0.02
CA ASN A 191 -6.26 -31.44 -0.51
C ASN A 191 -7.30 -31.54 -1.63
N GLN A 192 -8.41 -30.79 -1.55
CA GLN A 192 -9.45 -30.75 -2.58
C GLN A 192 -8.92 -30.34 -3.96
N PHE A 193 -7.90 -29.47 -3.99
CA PHE A 193 -7.30 -28.97 -5.22
C PHE A 193 -5.94 -29.61 -5.54
N GLY A 194 -5.50 -30.62 -4.78
CA GLY A 194 -4.19 -31.23 -4.97
C GLY A 194 -3.03 -30.28 -4.68
N ALA A 195 -3.28 -29.20 -3.92
CA ALA A 195 -2.25 -28.23 -3.58
C ALA A 195 -1.24 -28.82 -2.60
N GLY A 196 0.04 -28.77 -2.93
CA GLY A 196 1.16 -29.20 -2.11
C GLY A 196 1.97 -28.03 -1.59
N VAL A 197 2.47 -28.13 -0.37
CA VAL A 197 3.47 -27.19 0.17
C VAL A 197 4.84 -27.61 -0.36
N LEU A 198 5.58 -26.68 -0.95
CA LEU A 198 6.97 -26.91 -1.32
C LEU A 198 7.77 -27.18 -0.04
N ASP A 199 8.53 -28.27 -0.03
CA ASP A 199 9.45 -28.53 1.06
C ASP A 199 10.61 -27.50 1.04
N ARG A 200 11.36 -27.40 2.15
CA ARG A 200 12.46 -26.44 2.28
C ARG A 200 13.57 -26.66 1.24
N SER A 201 13.77 -27.86 0.76
CA SER A 201 14.80 -28.17 -0.24
C SER A 201 14.39 -27.70 -1.63
N GLN A 202 13.09 -27.83 -1.95
CA GLN A 202 12.50 -27.35 -3.20
C GLN A 202 12.24 -25.84 -3.19
N ALA A 203 11.90 -25.29 -2.01
CA ALA A 203 11.61 -23.88 -1.80
C ALA A 203 12.85 -23.04 -1.44
N GLY A 204 14.01 -23.65 -1.22
CA GLY A 204 15.20 -22.98 -0.69
C GLY A 204 15.61 -21.72 -1.47
N PHE A 205 15.45 -21.73 -2.78
CA PHE A 205 15.63 -20.56 -3.63
C PHE A 205 14.51 -19.51 -3.45
N LEU A 206 13.25 -19.95 -3.29
CA LEU A 206 12.07 -19.08 -3.19
C LEU A 206 11.94 -18.44 -1.80
N TYR A 207 12.43 -19.09 -0.75
CA TYR A 207 12.46 -18.56 0.62
C TYR A 207 13.48 -17.43 0.82
N SER A 208 14.41 -17.23 -0.12
CA SER A 208 15.35 -16.10 -0.08
C SER A 208 14.82 -14.83 -0.73
N LEU A 209 13.59 -14.85 -1.27
CA LEU A 209 13.02 -13.71 -1.97
C LEU A 209 12.54 -12.64 -0.97
N ASN A 210 12.86 -11.39 -1.27
CA ASN A 210 12.43 -10.24 -0.51
C ASN A 210 10.88 -10.16 -0.48
N PRO A 211 10.24 -9.92 0.70
CA PRO A 211 8.79 -9.71 0.79
C PRO A 211 8.25 -8.66 -0.20
N ALA A 212 9.01 -7.61 -0.50
CA ALA A 212 8.66 -6.61 -1.50
C ALA A 212 8.47 -7.20 -2.91
N TYR A 213 9.09 -8.35 -3.20
CA TYR A 213 8.91 -9.06 -4.46
C TYR A 213 7.51 -9.64 -4.65
N SER A 214 6.86 -10.10 -3.59
CA SER A 214 5.59 -10.82 -3.67
C SER A 214 4.36 -10.02 -3.28
N HIS A 215 4.50 -9.00 -2.46
CA HIS A 215 3.39 -8.33 -1.79
C HIS A 215 2.35 -7.75 -2.78
N GLY A 216 2.77 -7.11 -3.87
CA GLY A 216 1.87 -6.61 -4.91
C GLY A 216 1.12 -7.74 -5.62
N THR A 217 1.80 -8.85 -5.96
CA THR A 217 1.17 -10.03 -6.57
C THR A 217 0.14 -10.66 -5.63
N LEU A 218 0.46 -10.76 -4.34
CA LEU A 218 -0.44 -11.29 -3.30
C LEU A 218 -1.70 -10.41 -3.16
N CYS A 219 -1.55 -9.09 -3.05
CA CYS A 219 -2.69 -8.18 -2.94
C CYS A 219 -3.57 -8.19 -4.20
N ALA A 220 -2.95 -8.15 -5.39
CA ALA A 220 -3.66 -8.25 -6.66
C ALA A 220 -4.45 -9.57 -6.78
N GLY A 221 -3.86 -10.68 -6.31
CA GLY A 221 -4.54 -11.98 -6.25
C GLY A 221 -5.80 -11.95 -5.40
N VAL A 222 -5.77 -11.32 -4.23
CA VAL A 222 -6.95 -11.17 -3.37
C VAL A 222 -8.03 -10.32 -4.04
N ILE A 223 -7.67 -9.20 -4.71
CA ILE A 223 -8.64 -8.37 -5.44
C ILE A 223 -9.31 -9.19 -6.55
N ALA A 224 -8.52 -9.92 -7.36
CA ALA A 224 -9.03 -10.75 -8.45
C ALA A 224 -9.95 -11.88 -7.95
N ALA A 225 -9.67 -12.43 -6.76
CA ALA A 225 -10.54 -13.45 -6.16
C ALA A 225 -11.92 -12.93 -5.77
N ILE A 226 -12.03 -11.67 -5.33
CA ILE A 226 -13.30 -11.04 -4.92
C ILE A 226 -14.05 -10.46 -6.13
N ALA A 227 -13.36 -9.74 -7.01
CA ALA A 227 -13.95 -9.01 -8.13
C ALA A 227 -13.35 -9.51 -9.48
N PRO A 228 -13.78 -10.69 -9.95
CA PRO A 228 -13.09 -11.41 -11.03
C PRO A 228 -13.23 -10.78 -12.42
N ALA A 229 -14.09 -9.78 -12.60
CA ALA A 229 -14.18 -9.03 -13.86
C ALA A 229 -13.71 -7.57 -13.74
N SER A 230 -13.20 -7.15 -12.57
CA SER A 230 -12.54 -5.86 -12.43
C SER A 230 -11.13 -5.91 -13.03
N MET A 231 -10.68 -4.75 -13.51
CA MET A 231 -9.27 -4.58 -13.91
C MET A 231 -8.47 -4.04 -12.73
N ILE A 232 -7.28 -4.55 -12.53
CA ILE A 232 -6.34 -4.08 -11.52
C ILE A 232 -5.28 -3.24 -12.21
N MET A 233 -5.05 -2.04 -11.71
CA MET A 233 -3.98 -1.13 -12.15
C MET A 233 -2.82 -1.20 -11.16
N PRO A 234 -1.76 -1.98 -11.42
CA PRO A 234 -0.60 -2.05 -10.55
C PRO A 234 0.18 -0.73 -10.59
N LEU A 235 0.37 -0.12 -9.42
CA LEU A 235 1.16 1.09 -9.26
C LEU A 235 2.31 0.80 -8.30
N ARG A 236 3.49 0.51 -8.86
CA ARG A 236 4.67 0.18 -8.07
C ARG A 236 5.26 1.44 -7.47
N VAL A 237 5.20 1.56 -6.15
CA VAL A 237 5.79 2.66 -5.37
C VAL A 237 6.91 2.19 -4.44
N PHE A 238 7.00 0.89 -4.13
CA PHE A 238 8.04 0.31 -3.30
C PHE A 238 9.15 -0.29 -4.16
N ASP A 239 10.40 0.04 -3.81
CA ASP A 239 11.59 -0.54 -4.42
C ASP A 239 11.79 -2.01 -3.99
N ASP A 240 12.84 -2.66 -4.49
CA ASP A 240 13.14 -4.05 -4.17
C ASP A 240 13.54 -4.27 -2.70
N ALA A 241 13.85 -3.22 -1.97
CA ALA A 241 14.09 -3.24 -0.53
C ALA A 241 12.84 -2.88 0.30
N GLY A 242 11.67 -2.76 -0.33
CA GLY A 242 10.41 -2.40 0.33
C GLY A 242 10.36 -0.94 0.81
N ARG A 243 11.11 -0.04 0.18
CA ARG A 243 11.17 1.39 0.53
C ARG A 243 10.45 2.24 -0.48
N SER A 244 9.76 3.25 0.01
CA SER A 244 9.11 4.31 -0.74
C SER A 244 9.25 5.63 0.02
N ASP A 245 8.57 6.66 -0.46
CA ASP A 245 8.48 7.95 0.21
C ASP A 245 7.10 8.58 0.00
N ILE A 246 6.80 9.59 0.81
CA ILE A 246 5.51 10.27 0.82
C ILE A 246 5.19 10.92 -0.53
N PHE A 247 6.18 11.56 -1.18
CA PHE A 247 5.96 12.22 -2.47
C PHE A 247 5.58 11.21 -3.56
N THR A 248 6.30 10.09 -3.64
CA THR A 248 6.03 9.00 -4.59
C THR A 248 4.62 8.41 -4.39
N ILE A 249 4.23 8.16 -3.13
CA ILE A 249 2.89 7.65 -2.80
C ILE A 249 1.80 8.67 -3.17
N ALA A 250 1.97 9.95 -2.82
CA ALA A 250 1.02 10.99 -3.17
C ALA A 250 0.87 11.15 -4.69
N LYS A 251 1.98 11.04 -5.44
CA LYS A 251 2.00 11.04 -6.89
C LYS A 251 1.24 9.85 -7.47
N ALA A 252 1.41 8.65 -6.92
CA ALA A 252 0.72 7.43 -7.35
C ALA A 252 -0.79 7.49 -7.10
N ILE A 253 -1.24 8.01 -5.95
CA ILE A 253 -2.67 8.21 -5.68
C ILE A 253 -3.31 9.13 -6.72
N ARG A 254 -2.66 10.24 -7.05
CA ARG A 254 -3.17 11.16 -8.08
C ARG A 254 -3.12 10.55 -9.47
N TYR A 255 -2.08 9.78 -9.78
CA TYR A 255 -2.00 9.03 -11.04
C TYR A 255 -3.16 8.05 -11.18
N ALA A 256 -3.50 7.29 -10.13
CA ALA A 256 -4.64 6.38 -10.13
C ALA A 256 -5.93 7.08 -10.54
N VAL A 257 -6.22 8.24 -9.93
CA VAL A 257 -7.42 9.04 -10.26
C VAL A 257 -7.40 9.52 -11.70
N GLN A 258 -6.26 10.04 -12.18
CA GLN A 258 -6.10 10.59 -13.53
C GLN A 258 -6.20 9.51 -14.62
N HIS A 259 -5.96 8.24 -14.27
CA HIS A 259 -6.04 7.10 -15.18
C HIS A 259 -7.27 6.23 -14.94
N GLY A 260 -8.32 6.79 -14.32
CA GLY A 260 -9.65 6.19 -14.27
C GLY A 260 -9.86 5.11 -13.21
N ALA A 261 -9.00 5.03 -12.20
CA ALA A 261 -9.27 4.18 -11.05
C ALA A 261 -10.52 4.66 -10.30
N GLN A 262 -11.41 3.74 -9.98
CA GLN A 262 -12.63 4.01 -9.21
C GLN A 262 -12.50 3.51 -7.77
N VAL A 263 -11.53 2.64 -7.51
CA VAL A 263 -11.16 2.13 -6.19
C VAL A 263 -9.64 2.16 -6.08
N THR A 264 -9.10 2.44 -4.90
CA THR A 264 -7.67 2.23 -4.60
C THR A 264 -7.50 1.25 -3.45
N ASN A 265 -6.50 0.37 -3.57
CA ASN A 265 -5.98 -0.43 -2.47
C ASN A 265 -4.62 0.12 -2.04
N MET A 266 -4.45 0.38 -0.75
CA MET A 266 -3.25 0.92 -0.13
C MET A 266 -2.85 0.03 1.07
N SER A 267 -2.17 -1.08 0.76
CA SER A 267 -1.75 -2.08 1.75
C SER A 267 -0.42 -1.70 2.42
N PHE A 268 -0.30 -0.47 2.89
CA PHE A 268 0.88 0.09 3.56
C PHE A 268 0.46 1.19 4.55
N GLY A 269 1.44 1.70 5.32
CA GLY A 269 1.17 2.84 6.18
C GLY A 269 2.42 3.47 6.81
N THR A 270 2.23 4.68 7.33
CA THR A 270 3.20 5.44 8.11
C THR A 270 2.55 5.98 9.37
N LEU A 271 3.34 6.23 10.40
CA LEU A 271 2.85 6.82 11.66
C LEU A 271 2.78 8.35 11.60
N THR A 272 3.35 8.96 10.56
CA THR A 272 3.39 10.42 10.41
C THR A 272 2.25 10.90 9.53
N ALA A 273 1.43 11.82 10.05
CA ALA A 273 0.44 12.53 9.27
C ALA A 273 1.15 13.51 8.30
N SER A 274 0.88 13.37 7.01
CA SER A 274 1.51 14.16 5.95
C SER A 274 0.51 15.06 5.25
N PRO A 275 0.79 16.37 5.06
CA PRO A 275 0.04 17.27 4.20
C PRO A 275 -0.08 16.77 2.74
N ALA A 276 1.02 16.29 2.14
CA ALA A 276 1.01 15.77 0.77
C ALA A 276 0.09 14.57 0.63
N LEU A 277 0.17 13.62 1.56
CA LEU A 277 -0.69 12.44 1.57
C LEU A 277 -2.17 12.82 1.76
N ARG A 278 -2.47 13.73 2.70
CA ARG A 278 -3.82 14.27 2.90
C ARG A 278 -4.35 14.97 1.66
N ASN A 279 -3.51 15.76 0.98
CA ASN A 279 -3.87 16.44 -0.25
C ASN A 279 -4.22 15.43 -1.36
N ALA A 280 -3.43 14.36 -1.53
CA ALA A 280 -3.69 13.32 -2.51
C ALA A 280 -4.99 12.53 -2.19
N ILE A 281 -5.24 12.21 -0.92
CA ILE A 281 -6.49 11.56 -0.48
C ILE A 281 -7.70 12.47 -0.72
N ASN A 282 -7.61 13.76 -0.41
CA ASN A 282 -8.69 14.71 -0.69
C ASN A 282 -8.96 14.84 -2.20
N TYR A 283 -7.92 14.83 -3.03
CA TYR A 283 -8.06 14.84 -4.48
C TYR A 283 -8.80 13.59 -4.98
N ALA A 284 -8.44 12.39 -4.50
CA ALA A 284 -9.11 11.15 -4.85
C ALA A 284 -10.57 11.13 -4.37
N ARG A 285 -10.83 11.60 -3.14
CA ARG A 285 -12.18 11.71 -2.59
C ARG A 285 -13.06 12.66 -3.42
N ASN A 286 -12.52 13.81 -3.84
CA ASN A 286 -13.26 14.79 -4.65
C ASN A 286 -13.54 14.26 -6.09
N ALA A 287 -12.80 13.25 -6.53
CA ALA A 287 -13.03 12.52 -7.78
C ALA A 287 -13.92 11.28 -7.57
N ASP A 288 -14.52 11.12 -6.39
CA ASP A 288 -15.39 10.01 -6.02
C ASP A 288 -14.72 8.62 -6.12
N VAL A 289 -13.41 8.56 -5.90
CA VAL A 289 -12.66 7.30 -5.80
C VAL A 289 -12.78 6.72 -4.41
N VAL A 290 -13.16 5.44 -4.31
CA VAL A 290 -13.22 4.71 -3.05
C VAL A 290 -11.80 4.32 -2.63
N MET A 291 -11.38 4.78 -1.47
CA MET A 291 -10.03 4.53 -0.97
C MET A 291 -10.06 3.54 0.19
N VAL A 292 -9.29 2.45 0.05
CA VAL A 292 -9.15 1.41 1.06
C VAL A 292 -7.70 1.33 1.51
N ALA A 293 -7.48 1.22 2.83
CA ALA A 293 -6.12 1.06 3.35
C ALA A 293 -6.07 0.07 4.52
N SER A 294 -4.93 -0.62 4.65
CA SER A 294 -4.67 -1.52 5.76
C SER A 294 -4.42 -0.76 7.06
N ALA A 295 -4.96 -1.28 8.18
CA ALA A 295 -4.85 -0.65 9.50
C ALA A 295 -3.46 -0.74 10.13
N GLY A 296 -2.63 -1.72 9.70
CA GLY A 296 -1.31 -2.01 10.26
C GLY A 296 -1.27 -3.26 11.15
N ASN A 297 -0.04 -3.75 11.39
CA ASN A 297 0.23 -5.06 11.99
C ASN A 297 1.00 -4.98 13.33
N ASN A 298 0.83 -3.90 14.10
CA ASN A 298 1.58 -3.64 15.33
C ASN A 298 0.78 -3.88 16.60
N ASN A 299 -0.46 -4.39 16.50
CA ASN A 299 -1.38 -4.58 17.62
C ASN A 299 -1.51 -3.33 18.50
N THR A 300 -1.73 -2.17 17.90
CA THR A 300 -1.83 -0.88 18.57
C THR A 300 -3.07 -0.11 18.11
N SER A 301 -3.52 0.82 18.96
CA SER A 301 -4.56 1.80 18.63
C SER A 301 -4.00 3.09 18.01
N ASN A 302 -2.68 3.21 17.87
CA ASN A 302 -2.06 4.38 17.24
C ASN A 302 -2.49 4.47 15.78
N PRO A 303 -2.97 5.63 15.32
CA PRO A 303 -3.39 5.82 13.95
C PRO A 303 -2.25 5.57 12.95
N GLN A 304 -2.55 4.86 11.86
CA GLN A 304 -1.63 4.69 10.75
C GLN A 304 -2.20 5.37 9.49
N TYR A 305 -1.38 6.07 8.74
CA TYR A 305 -1.78 6.82 7.55
C TYR A 305 -1.34 6.09 6.28
N PRO A 306 -2.20 6.03 5.23
CA PRO A 306 -3.42 6.81 5.00
C PRO A 306 -4.69 6.29 5.69
N ALA A 307 -4.69 5.10 6.33
CA ALA A 307 -5.88 4.47 6.89
C ALA A 307 -6.69 5.41 7.82
N ALA A 308 -6.01 6.20 8.65
CA ALA A 308 -6.66 7.12 9.59
C ALA A 308 -7.12 8.45 8.96
N LEU A 309 -6.91 8.67 7.65
CA LEU A 309 -7.40 9.87 6.97
C LEU A 309 -8.90 9.76 6.68
N SER A 310 -9.61 10.88 6.84
CA SER A 310 -11.04 10.94 6.55
C SER A 310 -11.35 10.55 5.10
N GLY A 311 -12.33 9.66 4.90
CA GLY A 311 -12.74 9.16 3.60
C GLY A 311 -11.98 7.91 3.15
N VAL A 312 -11.05 7.39 3.97
CA VAL A 312 -10.39 6.12 3.72
C VAL A 312 -11.08 5.01 4.50
N LEU A 313 -11.36 3.90 3.85
CA LEU A 313 -11.94 2.69 4.46
C LEU A 313 -10.82 1.89 5.13
N ALA A 314 -10.50 2.27 6.37
CA ALA A 314 -9.47 1.62 7.16
C ALA A 314 -9.88 0.19 7.52
N THR A 315 -9.07 -0.80 7.15
CA THR A 315 -9.40 -2.22 7.26
C THR A 315 -8.47 -2.95 8.21
N ALA A 316 -9.03 -3.51 9.28
CA ALA A 316 -8.34 -4.39 10.22
C ALA A 316 -8.51 -5.88 9.85
N ALA A 317 -7.72 -6.74 10.49
CA ALA A 317 -7.70 -8.17 10.23
C ALA A 317 -8.41 -8.98 11.32
N THR A 318 -9.19 -10.00 10.89
CA THR A 318 -9.73 -11.06 11.74
C THR A 318 -9.25 -12.44 11.28
N ASP A 319 -9.41 -13.42 12.14
CA ASP A 319 -9.31 -14.84 11.77
C ASP A 319 -10.67 -15.40 11.27
N LEU A 320 -10.72 -16.72 11.04
CA LEU A 320 -11.93 -17.41 10.57
C LEU A 320 -13.04 -17.56 11.64
N LEU A 321 -12.75 -17.22 12.89
CA LEU A 321 -13.71 -17.24 14.01
C LEU A 321 -14.21 -15.84 14.39
N ASP A 322 -13.90 -14.84 13.57
CA ASP A 322 -14.19 -13.42 13.84
C ASP A 322 -13.43 -12.83 15.05
N TRP A 323 -12.38 -13.46 15.55
CA TRP A 323 -11.48 -12.86 16.50
C TRP A 323 -10.55 -11.86 15.79
N LYS A 324 -10.29 -10.72 16.44
CA LYS A 324 -9.25 -9.79 15.97
C LYS A 324 -7.92 -10.54 15.86
N ALA A 325 -7.28 -10.48 14.69
CA ALA A 325 -5.96 -11.06 14.54
C ALA A 325 -4.98 -10.46 15.56
N SER A 326 -4.11 -11.28 16.16
CA SER A 326 -3.21 -10.86 17.24
C SER A 326 -2.34 -9.66 16.87
N PHE A 327 -1.91 -9.58 15.63
CA PHE A 327 -1.10 -8.51 15.08
C PHE A 327 -1.91 -7.25 14.69
N SER A 328 -3.21 -7.40 14.39
CA SER A 328 -4.00 -6.31 13.79
C SER A 328 -4.09 -5.08 14.69
N ASN A 329 -3.85 -3.91 14.10
CA ASN A 329 -4.18 -2.64 14.73
C ASN A 329 -5.70 -2.53 14.93
N TYR A 330 -6.12 -1.68 15.86
CA TYR A 330 -7.50 -1.44 16.28
C TYR A 330 -7.70 0.04 16.65
N GLY A 331 -8.93 0.47 16.90
CA GLY A 331 -9.21 1.83 17.37
C GLY A 331 -10.34 2.51 16.59
N SER A 332 -10.63 3.76 16.96
CA SER A 332 -11.78 4.52 16.42
C SER A 332 -11.64 4.95 14.97
N SER A 333 -10.45 4.89 14.39
CA SER A 333 -10.21 5.21 12.98
C SER A 333 -10.58 4.08 12.03
N LEU A 334 -10.86 2.88 12.54
CA LEU A 334 -11.20 1.74 11.71
C LEU A 334 -12.60 1.87 11.11
N PHE A 335 -12.73 1.44 9.85
CA PHE A 335 -14.02 1.39 9.18
C PHE A 335 -14.64 0.00 9.27
N VAL A 336 -13.91 -1.05 8.85
CA VAL A 336 -14.36 -2.46 8.91
C VAL A 336 -13.20 -3.39 9.22
N THR A 337 -13.54 -4.67 9.39
CA THR A 337 -12.58 -5.76 9.38
C THR A 337 -12.84 -6.71 8.20
N ALA A 338 -11.82 -7.47 7.81
CA ALA A 338 -11.93 -8.60 6.92
C ALA A 338 -10.97 -9.70 7.36
N PRO A 339 -11.13 -10.95 6.93
CA PRO A 339 -10.15 -11.99 7.19
C PRO A 339 -8.75 -11.57 6.75
N GLY A 340 -7.75 -11.80 7.61
CA GLY A 340 -6.35 -11.45 7.33
C GLY A 340 -5.38 -12.45 7.91
N VAL A 341 -5.86 -13.63 8.33
CA VAL A 341 -5.04 -14.72 8.86
C VAL A 341 -5.12 -15.90 7.90
N LYS A 342 -3.95 -16.39 7.46
CA LYS A 342 -3.80 -17.54 6.56
C LYS A 342 -4.60 -17.41 5.26
N ILE A 343 -4.42 -16.30 4.59
CA ILE A 343 -5.05 -16.00 3.30
C ILE A 343 -4.23 -16.62 2.18
N PHE A 344 -4.87 -17.43 1.34
CA PHE A 344 -4.27 -17.98 0.13
C PHE A 344 -4.33 -16.93 -0.99
N SER A 345 -3.21 -16.71 -1.67
CA SER A 345 -3.17 -15.79 -2.81
C SER A 345 -2.08 -16.13 -3.83
N ALA A 346 -2.16 -15.47 -4.98
CA ALA A 346 -1.18 -15.57 -6.05
C ALA A 346 0.21 -15.14 -5.57
N TYR A 347 1.24 -15.92 -5.89
CA TYR A 347 2.64 -15.64 -5.56
C TYR A 347 3.47 -15.66 -6.85
N PRO A 348 4.48 -14.77 -7.02
CA PRO A 348 5.25 -14.69 -8.26
C PRO A 348 5.81 -16.04 -8.75
N GLY A 349 5.94 -16.18 -10.07
CA GLY A 349 6.42 -17.40 -10.72
C GLY A 349 5.34 -18.46 -10.95
N GLY A 350 4.06 -18.08 -10.85
CA GLY A 350 2.93 -19.01 -11.02
C GLY A 350 2.62 -19.83 -9.79
N TYR A 351 3.24 -19.49 -8.65
CA TYR A 351 3.00 -20.13 -7.36
C TYR A 351 1.85 -19.47 -6.61
N TYR A 352 1.50 -20.06 -5.48
CA TYR A 352 0.58 -19.47 -4.49
C TYR A 352 1.27 -19.44 -3.12
N SER A 353 0.76 -18.62 -2.22
CA SER A 353 1.28 -18.57 -0.86
C SER A 353 0.17 -18.38 0.15
N VAL A 354 0.44 -18.75 1.40
CA VAL A 354 -0.44 -18.52 2.55
C VAL A 354 0.17 -17.42 3.41
N VAL A 355 -0.57 -16.34 3.59
CA VAL A 355 -0.06 -15.11 4.19
C VAL A 355 -1.02 -14.56 5.25
N SER A 356 -0.47 -13.81 6.20
CA SER A 356 -1.25 -13.13 7.24
C SER A 356 -0.82 -11.69 7.40
N GLY A 357 -1.78 -10.78 7.48
CA GLY A 357 -1.58 -9.34 7.62
C GLY A 357 -2.83 -8.55 7.24
N THR A 358 -2.98 -7.35 7.77
CA THR A 358 -4.03 -6.40 7.35
C THR A 358 -3.89 -5.99 5.89
N SER A 359 -2.69 -6.16 5.32
CA SER A 359 -2.40 -6.01 3.89
C SER A 359 -3.23 -6.91 2.99
N PHE A 360 -3.73 -8.03 3.51
CA PHE A 360 -4.58 -8.98 2.77
C PHE A 360 -6.06 -8.85 3.11
N SER A 361 -6.39 -8.16 4.19
CA SER A 361 -7.76 -7.74 4.52
C SER A 361 -8.21 -6.56 3.66
N ALA A 362 -7.36 -5.56 3.47
CA ALA A 362 -7.66 -4.36 2.69
C ALA A 362 -8.07 -4.69 1.23
N PRO A 363 -7.36 -5.53 0.47
CA PRO A 363 -7.76 -5.89 -0.88
C PRO A 363 -9.09 -6.66 -0.94
N MET A 364 -9.52 -7.36 0.13
CA MET A 364 -10.87 -7.93 0.18
C MET A 364 -11.94 -6.84 0.19
N VAL A 365 -11.70 -5.75 0.95
CA VAL A 365 -12.60 -4.59 0.98
C VAL A 365 -12.54 -3.83 -0.35
N ALA A 366 -11.37 -3.69 -0.96
CA ALA A 366 -11.22 -3.06 -2.27
C ALA A 366 -11.96 -3.82 -3.38
N GLY A 367 -11.84 -5.15 -3.41
CA GLY A 367 -12.63 -6.01 -4.30
C GLY A 367 -14.13 -5.89 -4.04
N THR A 368 -14.57 -5.86 -2.77
CA THR A 368 -15.97 -5.63 -2.41
C THR A 368 -16.46 -4.27 -2.91
N ALA A 369 -15.67 -3.23 -2.73
CA ALA A 369 -15.95 -1.90 -3.26
C ALA A 369 -16.08 -1.92 -4.80
N ALA A 370 -15.25 -2.68 -5.51
CA ALA A 370 -15.32 -2.83 -6.96
C ALA A 370 -16.63 -3.53 -7.39
N LEU A 371 -17.05 -4.57 -6.70
CA LEU A 371 -18.35 -5.23 -6.95
C LEU A 371 -19.51 -4.24 -6.82
N ILE A 372 -19.51 -3.44 -5.76
CA ILE A 372 -20.57 -2.43 -5.53
C ILE A 372 -20.50 -1.32 -6.59
N ARG A 373 -19.28 -0.86 -6.89
CA ARG A 373 -19.04 0.24 -7.83
C ARG A 373 -19.51 -0.08 -9.27
N SER A 374 -19.47 -1.34 -9.68
CA SER A 374 -19.97 -1.77 -10.98
C SER A 374 -21.51 -1.71 -11.08
N LEU A 375 -22.21 -1.69 -9.95
CA LEU A 375 -23.68 -1.59 -9.89
C LEU A 375 -24.17 -0.15 -9.70
N ARG A 376 -23.37 0.68 -9.00
CA ARG A 376 -23.77 2.05 -8.62
C ARG A 376 -22.56 2.94 -8.38
N THR A 377 -22.68 4.20 -8.72
CA THR A 377 -21.58 5.16 -8.61
C THR A 377 -21.39 5.72 -7.21
N THR A 378 -22.40 5.66 -6.33
CA THR A 378 -22.36 6.27 -4.99
C THR A 378 -22.77 5.27 -3.91
N GLY A 379 -22.55 5.62 -2.63
CA GLY A 379 -23.01 4.82 -1.49
C GLY A 379 -22.21 3.55 -1.21
N VAL A 380 -21.00 3.41 -1.77
CA VAL A 380 -20.17 2.20 -1.59
C VAL A 380 -19.83 1.96 -0.11
N SER A 381 -19.35 2.97 0.59
CA SER A 381 -19.03 2.88 2.02
C SER A 381 -20.29 2.54 2.87
N THR A 382 -21.40 3.19 2.59
CA THR A 382 -22.68 2.91 3.27
C THR A 382 -23.12 1.46 3.05
N SER A 383 -22.96 0.93 1.83
CA SER A 383 -23.30 -0.45 1.53
C SER A 383 -22.40 -1.45 2.26
N ILE A 384 -21.11 -1.18 2.33
CA ILE A 384 -20.17 -2.02 3.07
C ILE A 384 -20.50 -1.99 4.56
N SER A 385 -20.71 -0.81 5.16
CA SER A 385 -21.00 -0.70 6.59
C SER A 385 -22.34 -1.35 6.97
N ALA A 386 -23.37 -1.13 6.17
CA ALA A 386 -24.70 -1.72 6.41
C ALA A 386 -24.71 -3.25 6.24
N GLY A 387 -23.88 -3.77 5.33
CA GLY A 387 -23.73 -5.21 5.13
C GLY A 387 -22.80 -5.90 6.14
N SER A 388 -22.05 -5.16 6.95
CA SER A 388 -21.05 -5.75 7.84
C SER A 388 -21.69 -6.47 9.04
N VAL A 389 -21.04 -7.53 9.49
CA VAL A 389 -21.43 -8.34 10.64
C VAL A 389 -20.75 -7.77 11.89
N ASN A 390 -21.53 -7.40 12.90
CA ASN A 390 -21.00 -6.93 14.17
C ASN A 390 -20.29 -8.10 14.90
N ILE A 391 -19.03 -7.90 15.23
CA ILE A 391 -18.17 -8.89 15.88
C ILE A 391 -17.79 -8.53 17.32
N ASN A 392 -18.41 -7.52 17.94
CA ASN A 392 -18.10 -7.07 19.30
C ASN A 392 -18.22 -8.19 20.35
N SER A 393 -19.21 -9.07 20.20
CA SER A 393 -19.40 -10.20 21.12
C SER A 393 -18.24 -11.20 21.12
N ARG A 394 -17.57 -11.34 19.99
CA ARG A 394 -16.33 -12.13 19.86
C ARG A 394 -15.11 -11.40 20.39
N ASN A 395 -15.14 -10.07 20.44
CA ASN A 395 -14.01 -9.22 20.77
C ASN A 395 -14.31 -8.28 21.96
N PRO A 396 -14.61 -8.80 23.15
CA PRO A 396 -15.04 -7.98 24.28
C PRO A 396 -14.00 -6.95 24.74
N GLY A 397 -12.71 -7.20 24.50
CA GLY A 397 -11.62 -6.25 24.77
C GLY A 397 -11.48 -5.13 23.73
N TYR A 398 -12.22 -5.18 22.62
CA TYR A 398 -12.11 -4.26 21.49
C TYR A 398 -13.46 -3.72 21.03
N VAL A 399 -14.45 -3.64 21.93
CA VAL A 399 -15.80 -3.15 21.62
C VAL A 399 -15.72 -1.75 21.02
N ASN A 400 -16.37 -1.55 19.87
CA ASN A 400 -16.35 -0.31 19.08
C ASN A 400 -14.96 0.14 18.56
N GLN A 401 -13.98 -0.75 18.58
CA GLN A 401 -12.64 -0.48 18.08
C GLN A 401 -12.28 -1.28 16.80
N LEU A 402 -13.27 -1.99 16.24
CA LEU A 402 -13.14 -2.79 15.02
C LEU A 402 -14.09 -2.30 13.90
N GLY A 403 -14.39 -0.99 13.92
CA GLY A 403 -15.30 -0.37 12.96
C GLY A 403 -16.71 -1.00 13.00
N TYR A 404 -17.33 -1.14 11.83
CA TYR A 404 -18.63 -1.80 11.67
C TYR A 404 -18.58 -3.33 11.82
N GLY A 405 -17.39 -3.91 12.00
CA GLY A 405 -17.15 -5.34 12.09
C GLY A 405 -16.72 -5.98 10.78
N ARG A 406 -16.92 -7.30 10.65
CA ARG A 406 -16.47 -8.07 9.49
C ARG A 406 -17.36 -7.80 8.27
N ILE A 407 -16.73 -7.53 7.12
CA ILE A 407 -17.46 -7.39 5.86
C ILE A 407 -18.23 -8.68 5.51
N ASP A 408 -19.38 -8.49 4.91
CA ASP A 408 -20.14 -9.53 4.25
C ASP A 408 -20.41 -9.07 2.81
N VAL A 409 -19.71 -9.67 1.87
CA VAL A 409 -19.67 -9.21 0.47
C VAL A 409 -21.04 -9.34 -0.17
N ARG A 410 -21.74 -10.48 0.10
CA ARG A 410 -23.08 -10.71 -0.45
C ARG A 410 -24.07 -9.65 0.04
N GLN A 411 -24.07 -9.35 1.34
CA GLN A 411 -24.98 -8.38 1.93
C GLN A 411 -24.66 -6.95 1.49
N ALA A 412 -23.37 -6.62 1.33
CA ALA A 412 -22.95 -5.30 0.87
C ALA A 412 -23.31 -5.04 -0.60
N VAL A 413 -23.21 -6.06 -1.46
CA VAL A 413 -23.50 -5.97 -2.90
C VAL A 413 -25.02 -5.93 -3.15
N HIS A 414 -25.75 -6.79 -2.50
CA HIS A 414 -27.20 -6.93 -2.65
C HIS A 414 -27.85 -7.17 -1.28
N PRO A 415 -28.28 -6.11 -0.58
CA PRO A 415 -29.02 -6.24 0.68
C PRO A 415 -30.29 -7.07 0.49
N ASN A 416 -30.66 -7.86 1.53
CA ASN A 416 -31.92 -8.60 1.52
C ASN A 416 -33.07 -7.65 1.71
#